data_118b9c9ee2e33ebadd4e357079d902cd
#
_entry.id   118b9c9ee2e33ebadd4e357079d902cd
#
_cell.length_a   1.000
_cell.length_b   1.000
_cell.length_c   1.000
_cell.angle_alpha   90.00
_cell.angle_beta   90.00
_cell.angle_gamma   90.00
#
_symmetry.space_group_name_H-M   'P 1'
#
loop_
_entity.id
_entity.type
_entity.pdbx_description
1 polymer ?
#
loop_
_entity_poly.entity_id
_entity_poly.type
_entity_poly.pdbx_seq_one_letter_code
_entity_poly.pdbx_strand_id
1 'polypeptide(L)'
;MRALLLLLSLLTSGALLPLPALAESSQDAGFEGEKPATVVNPAAELWNKVRQREWPGFAGSTQIGQMNAGELVNPSGEQWRLFRRDELIPIGGWLLLAALGAVLLLALIRPSVPLPGGESGQRLWRFNALRRVTHWVMAISMLVLGITGLVIFAGRYLLLPWLGKESFGALAALTQQIHELSGPLFAAALLTFFVLFVARNLPTAVDLKWLLRLGGLVGGEHPPAGFFNAGEKILFWMVVLLGMLLSASGLALLFAHLVQDRALLQLLVIVHGISALLLIATVSGHIYMALAVRGTLRAMRDGYVDANWARSHHPLWFEEQARRGALEADCAAPQAEADEGGTAARASGH
;
A
#
# COMPACT_ATOMS: atom_id res chain seq x y z
N MET A 1 1.08 18.12 -5.95
CA MET A 1 1.49 18.35 -4.57
C MET A 1 0.33 18.80 -3.66
N ARG A 2 -0.41 19.90 -3.94
CA ARG A 2 -1.56 20.35 -3.12
C ARG A 2 -2.68 19.31 -2.94
N ALA A 3 -3.05 18.57 -3.99
CA ALA A 3 -4.10 17.55 -3.93
C ALA A 3 -3.70 16.32 -3.09
N LEU A 4 -2.42 15.91 -3.11
CA LEU A 4 -1.91 14.79 -2.30
C LEU A 4 -1.84 15.18 -0.80
N LEU A 5 -1.47 16.43 -0.52
CA LEU A 5 -1.46 16.97 0.85
C LEU A 5 -2.87 17.10 1.42
N LEU A 6 -3.86 17.44 0.60
CA LEU A 6 -5.28 17.46 1.00
C LEU A 6 -5.82 16.05 1.28
N LEU A 7 -5.44 15.05 0.49
CA LEU A 7 -5.82 13.65 0.75
C LEU A 7 -5.17 13.11 2.03
N LEU A 8 -3.89 13.42 2.27
CA LEU A 8 -3.19 13.05 3.50
C LEU A 8 -3.71 13.83 4.72
N SER A 9 -4.06 15.11 4.58
CA SER A 9 -4.64 15.90 5.67
C SER A 9 -6.04 15.42 6.08
N LEU A 10 -6.83 14.94 5.14
CA LEU A 10 -8.11 14.29 5.43
C LEU A 10 -7.96 12.98 6.20
N LEU A 11 -6.89 12.21 5.92
CA LEU A 11 -6.58 10.97 6.64
C LEU A 11 -6.04 11.23 8.06
N THR A 12 -5.31 12.34 8.27
CA THR A 12 -4.72 12.67 9.58
C THR A 12 -5.68 13.44 10.51
N SER A 13 -6.62 14.19 9.95
CA SER A 13 -7.62 14.96 10.76
C SER A 13 -8.63 14.05 11.47
N GLY A 14 -8.81 12.80 11.01
CA GLY A 14 -9.68 11.82 11.67
C GLY A 14 -9.09 11.13 12.91
N ALA A 15 -7.81 11.32 13.19
CA ALA A 15 -7.09 10.57 14.24
C ALA A 15 -7.10 11.20 15.64
N LEU A 16 -7.70 12.38 15.81
CA LEU A 16 -7.74 13.12 17.09
C LEU A 16 -9.14 13.17 17.75
N LEU A 17 -9.97 12.15 17.49
CA LEU A 17 -11.25 12.07 18.18
C LEU A 17 -11.11 11.24 19.46
N PRO A 18 -11.69 11.71 20.61
CA PRO A 18 -11.69 10.94 21.83
C PRO A 18 -12.42 9.62 21.61
N LEU A 19 -11.80 8.53 22.09
CA LEU A 19 -12.46 7.22 22.19
C LEU A 19 -13.80 7.44 22.89
N PRO A 20 -14.92 6.96 22.33
CA PRO A 20 -16.18 7.00 23.06
C PRO A 20 -15.99 6.24 24.37
N ALA A 21 -16.27 6.89 25.48
CA ALA A 21 -16.33 6.27 26.80
C ALA A 21 -17.18 5.01 26.67
N LEU A 22 -16.71 3.90 27.24
CA LEU A 22 -17.44 2.66 27.33
C LEU A 22 -18.83 3.00 27.89
N ALA A 23 -19.86 2.81 27.08
CA ALA A 23 -21.21 2.93 27.54
C ALA A 23 -21.42 1.93 28.69
N GLU A 24 -21.64 2.44 29.86
CA GLU A 24 -22.08 1.64 30.99
C GLU A 24 -23.29 0.81 30.57
N SER A 25 -23.22 -0.49 30.87
CA SER A 25 -24.32 -1.41 30.68
C SER A 25 -25.57 -0.85 31.35
N SER A 26 -26.59 -0.54 30.55
CA SER A 26 -27.93 -0.32 31.09
C SER A 26 -28.30 -1.54 31.91
N GLN A 27 -28.42 -1.32 33.22
CA GLN A 27 -28.95 -2.28 34.16
C GLN A 27 -30.34 -2.71 33.71
N ASP A 28 -30.57 -4.01 33.83
CA ASP A 28 -31.82 -4.69 33.61
C ASP A 28 -33.01 -3.95 34.26
N ALA A 29 -33.91 -3.46 33.44
CA ALA A 29 -35.27 -3.22 33.87
C ALA A 29 -35.89 -4.58 34.14
N GLY A 30 -36.06 -4.95 35.39
CA GLY A 30 -36.62 -6.21 35.79
C GLY A 30 -38.01 -6.41 35.25
N PHE A 31 -38.17 -7.42 34.42
CA PHE A 31 -39.48 -7.97 34.07
C PHE A 31 -39.81 -9.01 35.15
N GLU A 32 -40.50 -8.60 36.22
CA GLU A 32 -41.11 -9.51 37.16
C GLU A 32 -42.35 -10.13 36.51
N GLY A 33 -42.12 -11.13 35.67
CA GLY A 33 -43.17 -12.03 35.16
C GLY A 33 -43.16 -13.32 35.98
N GLU A 34 -44.33 -13.73 36.39
CA GLU A 34 -44.64 -14.96 37.09
C GLU A 34 -43.83 -16.15 36.50
N LYS A 35 -43.09 -16.87 37.35
CA LYS A 35 -42.25 -18.02 36.93
C LYS A 35 -43.15 -19.15 36.45
N PRO A 36 -43.16 -19.50 35.17
CA PRO A 36 -43.82 -20.72 34.73
C PRO A 36 -43.09 -21.95 35.34
N ALA A 37 -43.89 -22.95 35.73
CA ALA A 37 -43.40 -24.19 36.28
C ALA A 37 -42.21 -24.76 35.45
N THR A 38 -41.19 -25.15 36.14
CA THR A 38 -39.87 -25.56 35.60
C THR A 38 -40.00 -26.76 34.65
N VAL A 39 -40.23 -26.48 33.39
CA VAL A 39 -39.78 -27.39 32.33
C VAL A 39 -38.27 -27.20 32.24
N VAL A 40 -37.52 -28.19 32.72
CA VAL A 40 -36.05 -28.19 32.57
C VAL A 40 -35.77 -28.18 31.08
N ASN A 41 -35.43 -27.00 30.54
CA ASN A 41 -35.00 -26.90 29.17
C ASN A 41 -33.58 -27.51 29.07
N PRO A 42 -33.42 -28.67 28.38
CA PRO A 42 -32.12 -29.31 28.27
C PRO A 42 -31.04 -28.47 27.63
N ALA A 43 -31.43 -27.40 26.93
CA ALA A 43 -30.51 -26.43 26.34
C ALA A 43 -30.15 -25.26 27.32
N ALA A 44 -30.77 -25.20 28.53
CA ALA A 44 -30.56 -24.04 29.42
C ALA A 44 -29.09 -23.91 29.87
N GLU A 45 -28.41 -25.01 30.11
CA GLU A 45 -26.99 -25.05 30.49
C GLU A 45 -26.12 -24.55 29.31
N LEU A 46 -26.41 -24.99 28.09
CA LEU A 46 -25.78 -24.53 26.88
C LEU A 46 -25.93 -23.00 26.72
N TRP A 47 -27.14 -22.50 26.85
CA TRP A 47 -27.42 -21.06 26.72
C TRP A 47 -26.81 -20.23 27.83
N ASN A 48 -26.71 -20.75 29.04
CA ASN A 48 -26.04 -20.07 30.15
C ASN A 48 -24.55 -19.93 29.87
N LYS A 49 -23.87 -20.97 29.40
CA LYS A 49 -22.45 -20.92 29.02
C LYS A 49 -22.23 -19.95 27.86
N VAL A 50 -23.12 -19.92 26.86
CA VAL A 50 -23.06 -18.93 25.77
C VAL A 50 -23.17 -17.52 26.29
N ARG A 51 -24.11 -17.23 27.21
CA ARG A 51 -24.29 -15.91 27.82
C ARG A 51 -23.13 -15.49 28.70
N GLN A 52 -22.54 -16.41 29.46
CA GLN A 52 -21.41 -16.18 30.35
C GLN A 52 -20.09 -16.02 29.57
N ARG A 53 -20.11 -16.23 28.24
CA ARG A 53 -18.91 -16.18 27.38
C ARG A 53 -17.78 -17.10 27.87
N GLU A 54 -18.12 -18.27 28.41
CA GLU A 54 -17.18 -19.28 28.82
C GLU A 54 -16.56 -19.98 27.58
N TRP A 55 -15.77 -19.26 26.89
CA TRP A 55 -14.89 -19.73 25.81
C TRP A 55 -13.49 -19.87 26.38
N PRO A 56 -12.65 -20.77 26.03
CA PRO A 56 -12.64 -21.88 25.11
C PRO A 56 -13.00 -23.21 25.83
N GLY A 57 -13.35 -24.20 25.08
CA GLY A 57 -13.64 -25.56 25.57
C GLY A 57 -15.12 -25.92 25.49
N PHE A 58 -15.98 -24.98 25.10
CA PHE A 58 -17.39 -25.21 24.91
C PHE A 58 -17.74 -25.21 23.43
N ALA A 59 -18.22 -26.31 22.90
CA ALA A 59 -18.72 -26.44 21.52
C ALA A 59 -20.08 -27.12 21.54
N GLY A 60 -20.99 -26.66 20.70
CA GLY A 60 -22.27 -27.28 20.45
C GLY A 60 -22.37 -27.68 18.99
N SER A 61 -22.81 -28.90 18.70
CA SER A 61 -23.02 -29.39 17.35
C SER A 61 -24.34 -30.11 17.19
N THR A 62 -24.84 -30.17 15.96
CA THR A 62 -25.97 -31.00 15.56
C THR A 62 -25.51 -32.10 14.61
N GLN A 63 -26.39 -33.05 14.33
CA GLN A 63 -26.09 -34.15 13.39
C GLN A 63 -26.40 -33.80 11.92
N ILE A 64 -26.52 -32.52 11.57
CA ILE A 64 -26.76 -32.06 10.20
C ILE A 64 -25.45 -32.21 9.41
N GLY A 65 -25.49 -32.99 8.35
CA GLY A 65 -24.33 -33.50 7.63
C GLY A 65 -23.67 -32.57 6.62
N GLN A 66 -23.68 -31.24 6.84
CA GLN A 66 -22.91 -30.31 6.00
C GLN A 66 -21.81 -29.63 6.84
N MET A 67 -20.70 -29.30 6.20
CA MET A 67 -19.57 -28.65 6.85
C MET A 67 -20.02 -27.40 7.59
N ASN A 68 -19.72 -27.35 8.88
CA ASN A 68 -20.08 -26.28 9.84
C ASN A 68 -21.62 -26.04 9.99
N ALA A 69 -22.50 -26.72 9.25
CA ALA A 69 -23.93 -26.56 9.39
C ALA A 69 -24.45 -27.16 10.72
N GLY A 70 -23.72 -28.12 11.26
CA GLY A 70 -23.99 -28.73 12.56
C GLY A 70 -23.45 -27.99 13.77
N GLU A 71 -22.65 -26.96 13.59
CA GLU A 71 -22.10 -26.18 14.73
C GLU A 71 -23.14 -25.18 15.25
N LEU A 72 -23.66 -25.43 16.46
CA LEU A 72 -24.56 -24.51 17.17
C LEU A 72 -23.79 -23.39 17.88
N VAL A 73 -22.57 -23.67 18.32
CA VAL A 73 -21.67 -22.73 19.00
C VAL A 73 -20.26 -22.92 18.44
N ASN A 74 -19.68 -21.84 17.92
CA ASN A 74 -18.36 -21.82 17.36
C ASN A 74 -17.39 -20.97 18.20
N PRO A 75 -16.68 -21.58 19.18
CA PRO A 75 -15.73 -20.85 20.03
C PRO A 75 -14.61 -20.20 19.24
N SER A 76 -14.08 -20.89 18.22
CA SER A 76 -13.00 -20.37 17.38
C SER A 76 -13.43 -19.14 16.57
N GLY A 77 -14.69 -19.06 16.16
CA GLY A 77 -15.27 -17.90 15.49
C GLY A 77 -15.32 -16.66 16.38
N GLU A 78 -15.69 -16.83 17.67
CA GLU A 78 -15.71 -15.74 18.65
C GLU A 78 -14.27 -15.29 18.99
N GLN A 79 -13.35 -16.22 19.21
CA GLN A 79 -11.92 -15.89 19.41
C GLN A 79 -11.35 -15.11 18.22
N TRP A 80 -11.67 -15.53 17.00
CA TRP A 80 -11.29 -14.82 15.79
C TRP A 80 -11.85 -13.39 15.74
N ARG A 81 -13.13 -13.21 16.10
CA ARG A 81 -13.78 -11.90 16.14
C ARG A 81 -13.09 -10.97 17.14
N LEU A 82 -12.78 -11.49 18.34
CA LEU A 82 -12.07 -10.72 19.38
C LEU A 82 -10.65 -10.36 18.95
N PHE A 83 -9.87 -11.32 18.46
CA PHE A 83 -8.53 -11.08 17.94
C PHE A 83 -8.52 -10.00 16.84
N ARG A 84 -9.43 -10.11 15.87
CA ARG A 84 -9.53 -9.12 14.79
C ARG A 84 -9.87 -7.73 15.32
N ARG A 85 -10.80 -7.63 16.28
CA ARG A 85 -11.27 -6.36 16.83
C ARG A 85 -10.26 -5.71 17.75
N ASP A 86 -9.66 -6.48 18.63
CA ASP A 86 -8.91 -5.96 19.79
C ASP A 86 -7.40 -5.89 19.51
N GLU A 87 -6.89 -6.67 18.56
CA GLU A 87 -5.47 -6.76 18.24
C GLU A 87 -5.16 -6.40 16.78
N LEU A 88 -5.68 -7.17 15.82
CA LEU A 88 -5.28 -7.03 14.41
C LEU A 88 -5.58 -5.64 13.84
N ILE A 89 -6.80 -5.13 14.04
CA ILE A 89 -7.20 -3.83 13.48
C ILE A 89 -6.51 -2.68 14.20
N PRO A 90 -6.48 -2.59 15.55
CA PRO A 90 -5.81 -1.51 16.24
C PRO A 90 -4.28 -1.51 15.99
N ILE A 91 -3.61 -2.64 16.16
CA ILE A 91 -2.16 -2.73 15.97
C ILE A 91 -1.79 -2.40 14.51
N GLY A 92 -2.45 -3.05 13.55
CA GLY A 92 -2.21 -2.79 12.13
C GLY A 92 -2.51 -1.36 11.72
N GLY A 93 -3.59 -0.77 12.26
CA GLY A 93 -3.94 0.63 12.05
C GLY A 93 -2.89 1.60 12.57
N TRP A 94 -2.41 1.41 13.81
CA TRP A 94 -1.36 2.25 14.40
C TRP A 94 -0.03 2.12 13.68
N LEU A 95 0.37 0.91 13.28
CA LEU A 95 1.59 0.69 12.50
C LEU A 95 1.51 1.39 11.13
N LEU A 96 0.37 1.30 10.45
CA LEU A 96 0.16 2.00 9.19
C LEU A 96 0.20 3.52 9.38
N LEU A 97 -0.48 4.05 10.39
CA LEU A 97 -0.46 5.48 10.70
C LEU A 97 0.95 5.98 11.03
N ALA A 98 1.74 5.21 11.77
CA ALA A 98 3.13 5.52 12.06
C ALA A 98 3.97 5.56 10.77
N ALA A 99 3.80 4.59 9.88
CA ALA A 99 4.52 4.54 8.60
C ALA A 99 4.14 5.72 7.68
N LEU A 100 2.84 6.02 7.56
CA LEU A 100 2.36 7.16 6.78
C LEU A 100 2.80 8.49 7.40
N GLY A 101 2.78 8.59 8.73
CA GLY A 101 3.27 9.75 9.48
C GLY A 101 4.76 9.99 9.26
N ALA A 102 5.57 8.93 9.24
CA ALA A 102 6.99 9.03 8.93
C ALA A 102 7.24 9.51 7.49
N VAL A 103 6.49 9.00 6.51
CA VAL A 103 6.56 9.47 5.12
C VAL A 103 6.15 10.93 5.01
N LEU A 104 5.07 11.33 5.70
CA LEU A 104 4.62 12.72 5.74
C LEU A 104 5.67 13.64 6.36
N LEU A 105 6.26 13.24 7.49
CA LEU A 105 7.32 13.99 8.16
C LEU A 105 8.52 14.18 7.23
N LEU A 106 8.95 13.12 6.54
CA LEU A 106 10.02 13.22 5.53
C LEU A 106 9.64 14.17 4.39
N ALA A 107 8.39 14.14 3.93
CA ALA A 107 7.90 15.04 2.89
C ALA A 107 7.87 16.52 3.34
N LEU A 108 7.63 16.78 4.62
CA LEU A 108 7.69 18.13 5.19
C LEU A 108 9.12 18.63 5.36
N ILE A 109 10.05 17.76 5.82
CA ILE A 109 11.46 18.12 6.07
C ILE A 109 12.22 18.22 4.73
N ARG A 110 11.96 17.34 3.77
CA ARG A 110 12.62 17.28 2.46
C ARG A 110 11.61 17.23 1.32
N PRO A 111 10.90 18.32 1.04
CA PRO A 111 9.83 18.33 0.03
C PRO A 111 10.35 18.17 -1.40
N SER A 112 11.61 18.48 -1.65
CA SER A 112 12.22 18.35 -2.99
C SER A 112 13.72 18.11 -2.87
N VAL A 113 14.20 17.15 -3.66
CA VAL A 113 15.63 16.90 -3.88
C VAL A 113 15.97 17.48 -5.27
N PRO A 114 16.79 18.54 -5.32
CA PRO A 114 17.13 19.18 -6.59
C PRO A 114 17.97 18.25 -7.46
N LEU A 115 17.90 18.44 -8.77
CA LEU A 115 18.76 17.77 -9.71
C LEU A 115 20.14 18.45 -9.71
N PRO A 116 21.23 17.75 -9.39
CA PRO A 116 22.58 18.31 -9.45
C PRO A 116 22.91 18.78 -10.87
N GLY A 117 23.36 20.04 -11.03
CA GLY A 117 23.66 20.63 -12.32
C GLY A 117 22.45 21.04 -13.17
N GLY A 118 21.21 20.91 -12.65
CA GLY A 118 19.98 21.25 -13.40
C GLY A 118 19.69 20.29 -14.55
N GLU A 119 18.77 20.67 -15.45
CA GLU A 119 18.49 19.91 -16.67
C GLU A 119 19.58 20.14 -17.71
N SER A 120 20.07 19.05 -18.31
CA SER A 120 21.19 19.07 -19.27
C SER A 120 20.77 19.42 -20.70
N GLY A 121 19.47 19.39 -21.00
CA GLY A 121 18.97 19.44 -22.37
C GLY A 121 19.20 18.18 -23.19
N GLN A 122 19.71 17.12 -22.57
CA GLN A 122 19.89 15.80 -23.20
C GLN A 122 19.04 14.77 -22.47
N ARG A 123 18.51 13.81 -23.21
CA ARG A 123 17.65 12.75 -22.69
C ARG A 123 18.18 11.36 -23.02
N LEU A 124 17.79 10.39 -22.16
CA LEU A 124 18.07 8.98 -22.32
C LEU A 124 16.78 8.17 -22.20
N TRP A 125 16.55 7.29 -23.15
CA TRP A 125 15.44 6.34 -23.09
C TRP A 125 15.63 5.35 -21.95
N ARG A 126 14.60 5.22 -21.10
CA ARG A 126 14.62 4.29 -19.96
C ARG A 126 13.55 3.21 -20.07
N PHE A 127 12.31 3.60 -20.37
CA PHE A 127 11.18 2.66 -20.41
C PHE A 127 10.35 2.80 -21.70
N ASN A 128 10.10 1.67 -22.35
CA ASN A 128 9.17 1.60 -23.47
C ASN A 128 7.70 1.71 -23.00
N ALA A 129 6.79 1.90 -23.96
CA ALA A 129 5.36 2.10 -23.68
C ALA A 129 4.76 0.92 -22.88
N LEU A 130 5.09 -0.34 -23.23
CA LEU A 130 4.58 -1.52 -22.55
C LEU A 130 4.90 -1.50 -21.04
N ARG A 131 6.17 -1.22 -20.68
CA ARG A 131 6.60 -1.13 -19.27
C ARG A 131 5.87 -0.03 -18.51
N ARG A 132 5.66 1.13 -19.15
CA ARG A 132 4.95 2.27 -18.55
C ARG A 132 3.47 1.97 -18.34
N VAL A 133 2.79 1.43 -19.35
CA VAL A 133 1.38 1.05 -19.26
C VAL A 133 1.18 -0.01 -18.16
N THR A 134 2.01 -1.06 -18.16
CA THR A 134 1.94 -2.09 -17.11
C THR A 134 2.13 -1.52 -15.72
N HIS A 135 3.11 -0.63 -15.53
CA HIS A 135 3.32 0.05 -14.26
C HIS A 135 2.09 0.88 -13.83
N TRP A 136 1.50 1.66 -14.74
CA TRP A 136 0.34 2.50 -14.40
C TRP A 136 -0.93 1.70 -14.15
N VAL A 137 -1.18 0.62 -14.90
CA VAL A 137 -2.31 -0.29 -14.62
C VAL A 137 -2.14 -0.92 -13.24
N MET A 138 -0.94 -1.42 -12.90
CA MET A 138 -0.63 -1.97 -11.58
C MET A 138 -0.77 -0.90 -10.48
N ALA A 139 -0.24 0.30 -10.69
CA ALA A 139 -0.29 1.37 -9.70
C ALA A 139 -1.72 1.86 -9.42
N ILE A 140 -2.52 2.08 -10.46
CA ILE A 140 -3.91 2.53 -10.30
C ILE A 140 -4.75 1.45 -9.63
N SER A 141 -4.64 0.19 -10.06
CA SER A 141 -5.35 -0.92 -9.41
C SER A 141 -4.92 -1.09 -7.96
N MET A 142 -3.63 -0.92 -7.62
CA MET A 142 -3.13 -0.93 -6.25
C MET A 142 -3.72 0.20 -5.40
N LEU A 143 -3.83 1.42 -5.94
CA LEU A 143 -4.44 2.54 -5.21
C LEU A 143 -5.94 2.29 -4.95
N VAL A 144 -6.67 1.79 -5.94
CA VAL A 144 -8.08 1.40 -5.77
C VAL A 144 -8.22 0.32 -4.71
N LEU A 145 -7.40 -0.75 -4.78
CA LEU A 145 -7.40 -1.83 -3.79
C LEU A 145 -6.99 -1.35 -2.40
N GLY A 146 -6.02 -0.44 -2.30
CA GLY A 146 -5.60 0.14 -1.03
C GLY A 146 -6.72 0.93 -0.36
N ILE A 147 -7.40 1.80 -1.10
CA ILE A 147 -8.51 2.61 -0.57
C ILE A 147 -9.69 1.71 -0.17
N THR A 148 -10.11 0.82 -1.07
CA THR A 148 -11.23 -0.10 -0.82
C THR A 148 -10.90 -1.08 0.31
N GLY A 149 -9.67 -1.60 0.35
CA GLY A 149 -9.19 -2.47 1.41
C GLY A 149 -9.18 -1.80 2.79
N LEU A 150 -8.79 -0.53 2.88
CA LEU A 150 -8.86 0.23 4.15
C LEU A 150 -10.29 0.45 4.62
N VAL A 151 -11.24 0.68 3.71
CA VAL A 151 -12.67 0.76 4.06
C VAL A 151 -13.17 -0.58 4.59
N ILE A 152 -12.81 -1.70 3.97
CA ILE A 152 -13.17 -3.05 4.42
C ILE A 152 -12.50 -3.36 5.77
N PHE A 153 -11.25 -2.97 5.96
CA PHE A 153 -10.46 -3.26 7.16
C PHE A 153 -10.94 -2.49 8.38
N ALA A 154 -11.06 -1.16 8.27
CA ALA A 154 -11.29 -0.26 9.40
C ALA A 154 -12.55 0.61 9.29
N GLY A 155 -13.27 0.57 8.16
CA GLY A 155 -14.41 1.48 7.91
C GLY A 155 -15.53 1.37 8.93
N ARG A 156 -15.76 0.17 9.50
CA ARG A 156 -16.74 -0.01 10.59
C ARG A 156 -16.43 0.85 11.82
N TYR A 157 -15.17 1.10 12.10
CA TYR A 157 -14.75 1.90 13.26
C TYR A 157 -14.60 3.38 12.92
N LEU A 158 -14.15 3.68 11.70
CA LEU A 158 -13.84 5.05 11.29
C LEU A 158 -15.01 5.74 10.61
N LEU A 159 -15.78 5.05 9.78
CA LEU A 159 -16.81 5.65 8.91
C LEU A 159 -18.23 5.42 9.40
N LEU A 160 -18.54 4.24 9.97
CA LEU A 160 -19.90 3.93 10.44
C LEU A 160 -20.46 4.96 11.45
N PRO A 161 -19.66 5.49 12.44
CA PRO A 161 -20.18 6.47 13.40
C PRO A 161 -20.66 7.77 12.74
N TRP A 162 -20.08 8.13 11.59
CA TRP A 162 -20.37 9.37 10.86
C TRP A 162 -21.46 9.20 9.80
N LEU A 163 -21.45 8.06 9.07
CA LEU A 163 -22.33 7.82 7.95
C LEU A 163 -23.67 7.18 8.36
N GLY A 164 -23.74 6.56 9.54
CA GLY A 164 -24.85 5.75 9.96
C GLY A 164 -24.90 4.36 9.25
N LYS A 165 -25.81 3.49 9.70
CA LYS A 165 -25.84 2.07 9.29
C LYS A 165 -26.16 1.89 7.81
N GLU A 166 -27.12 2.63 7.29
CA GLU A 166 -27.61 2.47 5.91
C GLU A 166 -26.57 2.93 4.90
N SER A 167 -26.06 4.17 5.05
CA SER A 167 -25.07 4.73 4.14
C SER A 167 -23.74 3.97 4.19
N PHE A 168 -23.31 3.56 5.40
CA PHE A 168 -22.10 2.75 5.53
C PHE A 168 -22.31 1.34 4.93
N GLY A 169 -23.48 0.73 5.07
CA GLY A 169 -23.80 -0.56 4.46
C GLY A 169 -23.71 -0.52 2.93
N ALA A 170 -24.29 0.52 2.32
CA ALA A 170 -24.21 0.72 0.88
C ALA A 170 -22.77 0.97 0.41
N LEU A 171 -22.01 1.81 1.13
CA LEU A 171 -20.59 2.06 0.85
C LEU A 171 -19.76 0.79 0.96
N ALA A 172 -19.95 0.00 2.02
CA ALA A 172 -19.21 -1.24 2.23
C ALA A 172 -19.47 -2.26 1.12
N ALA A 173 -20.73 -2.42 0.69
CA ALA A 173 -21.09 -3.32 -0.40
C ALA A 173 -20.46 -2.89 -1.73
N LEU A 174 -20.53 -1.60 -2.08
CA LEU A 174 -19.91 -1.05 -3.28
C LEU A 174 -18.38 -1.22 -3.24
N THR A 175 -17.78 -0.91 -2.10
CA THR A 175 -16.34 -1.01 -1.89
C THR A 175 -15.85 -2.45 -2.04
N GLN A 176 -16.60 -3.42 -1.50
CA GLN A 176 -16.30 -4.84 -1.66
C GLN A 176 -16.33 -5.26 -3.12
N GLN A 177 -17.37 -4.89 -3.89
CA GLN A 177 -17.47 -5.22 -5.32
C GLN A 177 -16.30 -4.65 -6.12
N ILE A 178 -15.95 -3.38 -5.88
CA ILE A 178 -14.80 -2.75 -6.55
C ILE A 178 -13.51 -3.47 -6.19
N HIS A 179 -13.32 -3.85 -4.93
CA HIS A 179 -12.15 -4.58 -4.45
C HIS A 179 -12.01 -5.94 -5.13
N GLU A 180 -13.10 -6.71 -5.15
CA GLU A 180 -13.16 -8.04 -5.77
C GLU A 180 -12.89 -7.99 -7.29
N LEU A 181 -13.41 -6.97 -7.98
CA LEU A 181 -13.19 -6.79 -9.42
C LEU A 181 -11.75 -6.33 -9.73
N SER A 182 -11.19 -5.45 -8.91
CA SER A 182 -9.85 -4.89 -9.12
C SER A 182 -8.73 -5.87 -8.76
N GLY A 183 -8.99 -6.84 -7.88
CA GLY A 183 -8.01 -7.83 -7.42
C GLY A 183 -7.39 -8.66 -8.55
N PRO A 184 -8.19 -9.34 -9.39
CA PRO A 184 -7.68 -10.09 -10.54
C PRO A 184 -6.92 -9.23 -11.55
N LEU A 185 -7.37 -7.98 -11.78
CA LEU A 185 -6.67 -7.04 -12.65
C LEU A 185 -5.28 -6.70 -12.11
N PHE A 186 -5.18 -6.42 -10.80
CA PHE A 186 -3.90 -6.19 -10.14
C PHE A 186 -2.99 -7.41 -10.23
N ALA A 187 -3.51 -8.62 -9.99
CA ALA A 187 -2.73 -9.86 -10.08
C ALA A 187 -2.15 -10.09 -11.49
N ALA A 188 -2.94 -9.88 -12.53
CA ALA A 188 -2.49 -9.97 -13.92
C ALA A 188 -1.43 -8.91 -14.26
N ALA A 189 -1.66 -7.66 -13.83
CA ALA A 189 -0.71 -6.56 -14.02
C ALA A 189 0.61 -6.80 -13.27
N LEU A 190 0.56 -7.33 -12.04
CA LEU A 190 1.73 -7.68 -11.23
C LEU A 190 2.55 -8.79 -11.89
N LEU A 191 1.91 -9.83 -12.41
CA LEU A 191 2.61 -10.91 -13.13
C LEU A 191 3.31 -10.37 -14.38
N THR A 192 2.61 -9.53 -15.15
CA THR A 192 3.19 -8.88 -16.34
C THR A 192 4.36 -7.98 -15.94
N PHE A 193 4.19 -7.19 -14.87
CA PHE A 193 5.26 -6.35 -14.32
C PHE A 193 6.47 -7.18 -13.90
N PHE A 194 6.26 -8.28 -13.19
CA PHE A 194 7.34 -9.18 -12.79
C PHE A 194 8.14 -9.67 -14.01
N VAL A 195 7.47 -10.20 -15.02
CA VAL A 195 8.13 -10.72 -16.23
C VAL A 195 8.93 -9.63 -16.96
N LEU A 196 8.39 -8.42 -17.07
CA LEU A 196 9.04 -7.33 -17.80
C LEU A 196 10.26 -6.72 -17.06
N PHE A 197 10.32 -6.84 -15.73
CA PHE A 197 11.31 -6.13 -14.94
C PHE A 197 12.29 -7.03 -14.19
N VAL A 198 11.99 -8.31 -13.94
CA VAL A 198 12.79 -9.21 -13.10
C VAL A 198 14.25 -9.31 -13.53
N ALA A 199 14.52 -9.43 -14.82
CA ALA A 199 15.89 -9.61 -15.33
C ALA A 199 16.84 -8.45 -14.96
N ARG A 200 16.31 -7.22 -14.82
CA ARG A 200 17.11 -6.04 -14.44
C ARG A 200 17.12 -5.77 -12.94
N ASN A 201 16.31 -6.48 -12.17
CA ASN A 201 16.18 -6.36 -10.73
C ASN A 201 16.85 -7.49 -9.95
N LEU A 202 17.63 -8.35 -10.63
CA LEU A 202 18.44 -9.35 -9.95
C LEU A 202 19.55 -8.67 -9.13
N PRO A 203 19.82 -9.15 -7.90
CA PRO A 203 20.88 -8.61 -7.06
C PRO A 203 22.25 -8.73 -7.75
N THR A 204 23.10 -7.71 -7.56
CA THR A 204 24.46 -7.66 -8.08
C THR A 204 25.45 -7.23 -6.97
N ALA A 205 26.74 -7.49 -7.14
CA ALA A 205 27.76 -7.09 -6.15
C ALA A 205 27.81 -5.56 -5.91
N VAL A 206 27.38 -4.78 -6.92
CA VAL A 206 27.32 -3.30 -6.80
C VAL A 206 26.25 -2.88 -5.79
N ASP A 207 25.16 -3.65 -5.67
CA ASP A 207 24.05 -3.33 -4.75
C ASP A 207 24.51 -3.35 -3.29
N LEU A 208 25.41 -4.28 -2.93
CA LEU A 208 25.94 -4.34 -1.57
C LEU A 208 26.73 -3.08 -1.22
N LYS A 209 27.54 -2.56 -2.14
CA LYS A 209 28.28 -1.30 -1.94
C LYS A 209 27.34 -0.12 -1.78
N TRP A 210 26.24 -0.12 -2.55
CA TRP A 210 25.20 0.90 -2.46
C TRP A 210 24.48 0.86 -1.10
N LEU A 211 24.14 -0.33 -0.60
CA LEU A 211 23.49 -0.52 0.70
C LEU A 211 24.39 -0.11 1.87
N LEU A 212 25.66 -0.48 1.85
CA LEU A 212 26.63 -0.11 2.89
C LEU A 212 26.81 1.42 3.00
N ARG A 213 26.58 2.16 1.92
CA ARG A 213 26.61 3.63 1.90
C ARG A 213 25.22 4.27 2.05
N LEU A 214 24.17 3.46 2.31
CA LEU A 214 22.76 3.89 2.42
C LEU A 214 22.34 4.84 1.28
N GLY A 215 22.72 4.51 0.04
CA GLY A 215 22.40 5.34 -1.13
C GLY A 215 23.11 6.68 -1.20
N GLY A 216 24.19 6.86 -0.45
CA GLY A 216 24.96 8.12 -0.38
C GLY A 216 24.64 8.96 0.86
N LEU A 217 23.80 8.51 1.77
CA LEU A 217 23.57 9.16 3.07
C LEU A 217 24.82 9.09 3.97
N VAL A 218 25.66 8.05 3.79
CA VAL A 218 26.92 7.88 4.48
C VAL A 218 28.04 8.09 3.47
N GLY A 219 28.90 9.09 3.70
CA GLY A 219 30.08 9.38 2.86
C GLY A 219 29.89 10.46 1.80
N GLY A 220 28.68 11.02 1.62
CA GLY A 220 28.44 12.21 0.77
C GLY A 220 28.51 12.00 -0.73
N GLU A 221 29.07 10.89 -1.22
CA GLU A 221 29.13 10.55 -2.64
C GLU A 221 28.05 9.54 -3.02
N HIS A 222 27.41 9.75 -4.17
CA HIS A 222 26.45 8.80 -4.70
C HIS A 222 27.18 7.49 -5.08
N PRO A 223 26.83 6.35 -4.46
CA PRO A 223 27.47 5.09 -4.77
C PRO A 223 27.14 4.64 -6.20
N PRO A 224 28.01 3.87 -6.85
CA PRO A 224 27.77 3.40 -8.22
C PRO A 224 26.47 2.60 -8.29
N ALA A 225 25.66 2.87 -9.33
CA ALA A 225 24.41 2.18 -9.60
C ALA A 225 24.25 1.91 -11.10
N GLY A 226 23.72 0.72 -11.42
CA GLY A 226 23.37 0.33 -12.77
C GLY A 226 22.01 0.89 -13.22
N PHE A 227 21.30 0.15 -14.08
CA PHE A 227 19.98 0.55 -14.57
C PHE A 227 18.98 0.77 -13.43
N PHE A 228 18.98 -0.09 -12.41
CA PHE A 228 18.31 0.09 -11.14
C PHE A 228 19.34 0.13 -10.02
N ASN A 229 19.16 1.01 -9.03
CA ASN A 229 19.93 1.02 -7.80
C ASN A 229 19.37 0.00 -6.80
N ALA A 230 20.13 -0.28 -5.72
CA ALA A 230 19.72 -1.29 -4.75
C ALA A 230 18.39 -0.96 -4.05
N GLY A 231 18.10 0.32 -3.81
CA GLY A 231 16.82 0.75 -3.23
C GLY A 231 15.63 0.46 -4.16
N GLU A 232 15.78 0.73 -5.46
CA GLU A 232 14.77 0.40 -6.48
C GLU A 232 14.58 -1.13 -6.61
N LYS A 233 15.66 -1.92 -6.48
CA LYS A 233 15.57 -3.39 -6.49
C LYS A 233 14.88 -3.94 -5.25
N ILE A 234 15.17 -3.40 -4.07
CA ILE A 234 14.44 -3.75 -2.82
C ILE A 234 12.95 -3.44 -2.98
N LEU A 235 12.62 -2.26 -3.47
CA LEU A 235 11.23 -1.87 -3.74
C LEU A 235 10.55 -2.85 -4.70
N PHE A 236 11.22 -3.21 -5.80
CA PHE A 236 10.71 -4.19 -6.77
C PHE A 236 10.38 -5.52 -6.10
N TRP A 237 11.32 -6.08 -5.31
CA TRP A 237 11.10 -7.36 -4.64
C TRP A 237 10.04 -7.27 -3.54
N MET A 238 9.97 -6.18 -2.80
CA MET A 238 8.88 -5.96 -1.82
C MET A 238 7.51 -5.92 -2.51
N VAL A 239 7.38 -5.15 -3.60
CA VAL A 239 6.12 -5.07 -4.36
C VAL A 239 5.74 -6.43 -4.93
N VAL A 240 6.69 -7.17 -5.50
CA VAL A 240 6.43 -8.49 -6.09
C VAL A 240 6.05 -9.51 -5.02
N LEU A 241 6.83 -9.64 -3.95
CA LEU A 241 6.57 -10.66 -2.92
C LEU A 241 5.28 -10.38 -2.15
N LEU A 242 5.09 -9.14 -1.67
CA LEU A 242 3.87 -8.76 -0.97
C LEU A 242 2.66 -8.80 -1.90
N GLY A 243 2.81 -8.35 -3.14
CA GLY A 243 1.76 -8.38 -4.14
C GLY A 243 1.36 -9.81 -4.55
N MET A 244 2.32 -10.75 -4.63
CA MET A 244 2.03 -12.18 -4.84
C MET A 244 1.27 -12.78 -3.66
N LEU A 245 1.67 -12.48 -2.41
CA LEU A 245 0.94 -12.92 -1.21
C LEU A 245 -0.48 -12.37 -1.19
N LEU A 246 -0.64 -11.08 -1.51
CA LEU A 246 -1.95 -10.43 -1.64
C LEU A 246 -2.80 -11.06 -2.73
N SER A 247 -2.23 -11.29 -3.90
CA SER A 247 -2.96 -11.89 -5.04
C SER A 247 -3.38 -13.33 -4.73
N ALA A 248 -2.48 -14.14 -4.19
CA ALA A 248 -2.78 -15.54 -3.85
C ALA A 248 -3.84 -15.63 -2.75
N SER A 249 -3.66 -14.90 -1.64
CA SER A 249 -4.62 -14.89 -0.55
C SER A 249 -5.95 -14.25 -0.96
N GLY A 250 -5.92 -13.16 -1.73
CA GLY A 250 -7.13 -12.48 -2.21
C GLY A 250 -7.96 -13.33 -3.18
N LEU A 251 -7.31 -14.02 -4.12
CA LEU A 251 -8.00 -14.97 -5.01
C LEU A 251 -8.60 -16.14 -4.23
N ALA A 252 -7.87 -16.68 -3.24
CA ALA A 252 -8.42 -17.73 -2.38
C ALA A 252 -9.63 -17.23 -1.56
N LEU A 253 -9.61 -16.00 -1.06
CA LEU A 253 -10.73 -15.37 -0.36
C LEU A 253 -11.90 -15.05 -1.30
N LEU A 254 -11.64 -14.67 -2.56
CA LEU A 254 -12.67 -14.46 -3.58
C LEU A 254 -13.45 -15.75 -3.87
N PHE A 255 -12.75 -16.89 -3.86
CA PHE A 255 -13.32 -18.21 -4.04
C PHE A 255 -13.44 -18.98 -2.72
N ALA A 256 -13.79 -18.29 -1.63
CA ALA A 256 -13.84 -18.88 -0.28
C ALA A 256 -14.77 -20.11 -0.18
N HIS A 257 -15.77 -20.23 -1.06
CA HIS A 257 -16.65 -21.40 -1.13
C HIS A 257 -15.92 -22.71 -1.53
N LEU A 258 -14.74 -22.59 -2.15
CA LEU A 258 -13.88 -23.74 -2.47
C LEU A 258 -12.95 -24.13 -1.31
N VAL A 259 -12.73 -23.22 -0.36
CA VAL A 259 -11.89 -23.44 0.80
C VAL A 259 -12.74 -23.94 1.97
N GLN A 260 -12.65 -25.22 2.25
CA GLN A 260 -13.51 -25.85 3.26
C GLN A 260 -12.96 -25.78 4.70
N ASP A 261 -11.73 -25.34 4.88
CA ASP A 261 -11.11 -25.19 6.19
C ASP A 261 -11.22 -23.75 6.69
N ARG A 262 -11.91 -23.57 7.83
CA ARG A 262 -12.12 -22.27 8.46
C ARG A 262 -10.81 -21.67 9.00
N ALA A 263 -9.91 -22.50 9.54
CA ALA A 263 -8.62 -22.03 10.04
C ALA A 263 -7.75 -21.49 8.90
N LEU A 264 -7.79 -22.15 7.73
CA LEU A 264 -7.13 -21.66 6.54
C LEU A 264 -7.70 -20.32 6.07
N LEU A 265 -9.03 -20.15 6.06
CA LEU A 265 -9.64 -18.86 5.71
C LEU A 265 -9.22 -17.74 6.66
N GLN A 266 -9.13 -18.02 7.97
CA GLN A 266 -8.63 -17.06 8.96
C GLN A 266 -7.17 -16.67 8.69
N LEU A 267 -6.32 -17.66 8.41
CA LEU A 267 -4.92 -17.44 8.04
C LEU A 267 -4.80 -16.59 6.77
N LEU A 268 -5.61 -16.87 5.73
CA LEU A 268 -5.61 -16.10 4.49
C LEU A 268 -6.00 -14.64 4.74
N VAL A 269 -6.97 -14.36 5.62
CA VAL A 269 -7.33 -12.98 6.00
C VAL A 269 -6.17 -12.28 6.71
N ILE A 270 -5.45 -12.97 7.61
CA ILE A 270 -4.28 -12.40 8.29
C ILE A 270 -3.17 -12.08 7.29
N VAL A 271 -2.81 -13.05 6.44
CA VAL A 271 -1.76 -12.89 5.43
C VAL A 271 -2.12 -11.75 4.47
N HIS A 272 -3.37 -11.70 4.00
CA HIS A 272 -3.86 -10.64 3.12
C HIS A 272 -3.77 -9.27 3.79
N GLY A 273 -4.28 -9.14 5.01
CA GLY A 273 -4.31 -7.88 5.76
C GLY A 273 -2.90 -7.37 6.08
N ILE A 274 -2.01 -8.21 6.59
CA ILE A 274 -0.62 -7.82 6.91
C ILE A 274 0.12 -7.42 5.64
N SER A 275 0.02 -8.23 4.58
CA SER A 275 0.67 -7.92 3.29
C SER A 275 0.14 -6.62 2.70
N ALA A 276 -1.17 -6.32 2.84
CA ALA A 276 -1.77 -5.07 2.39
C ALA A 276 -1.21 -3.86 3.13
N LEU A 277 -1.14 -3.91 4.47
CA LEU A 277 -0.61 -2.81 5.29
C LEU A 277 0.86 -2.53 4.95
N LEU A 278 1.68 -3.58 4.81
CA LEU A 278 3.08 -3.46 4.43
C LEU A 278 3.25 -2.90 3.01
N LEU A 279 2.42 -3.34 2.06
CA LEU A 279 2.49 -2.85 0.69
C LEU A 279 2.03 -1.41 0.58
N ILE A 280 0.98 -0.99 1.30
CA ILE A 280 0.53 0.41 1.36
C ILE A 280 1.65 1.30 1.93
N ALA A 281 2.30 0.89 3.01
CA ALA A 281 3.43 1.63 3.60
C ALA A 281 4.60 1.74 2.60
N THR A 282 4.97 0.64 1.95
CA THR A 282 6.03 0.59 0.93
C THR A 282 5.73 1.52 -0.25
N VAL A 283 4.52 1.43 -0.82
CA VAL A 283 4.09 2.25 -1.96
C VAL A 283 3.99 3.72 -1.59
N SER A 284 3.61 4.05 -0.35
CA SER A 284 3.60 5.45 0.12
C SER A 284 5.00 6.06 0.11
N GLY A 285 6.01 5.31 0.57
CA GLY A 285 7.42 5.71 0.47
C GLY A 285 7.88 5.87 -0.98
N HIS A 286 7.48 4.95 -1.86
CA HIS A 286 7.78 5.03 -3.29
C HIS A 286 7.17 6.28 -3.94
N ILE A 287 5.90 6.57 -3.67
CA ILE A 287 5.23 7.78 -4.19
C ILE A 287 5.97 9.03 -3.73
N TYR A 288 6.34 9.10 -2.44
CA TYR A 288 7.13 10.22 -1.94
C TYR A 288 8.45 10.37 -2.71
N MET A 289 9.24 9.32 -2.86
CA MET A 289 10.53 9.37 -3.57
C MET A 289 10.35 9.77 -5.04
N ALA A 290 9.33 9.24 -5.72
CA ALA A 290 9.05 9.57 -7.12
C ALA A 290 8.67 11.05 -7.32
N LEU A 291 8.03 11.66 -6.33
CA LEU A 291 7.61 13.07 -6.37
C LEU A 291 8.70 14.02 -5.85
N ALA A 292 9.44 13.61 -4.81
CA ALA A 292 10.46 14.45 -4.18
C ALA A 292 11.72 14.58 -5.04
N VAL A 293 12.18 13.50 -5.68
CA VAL A 293 13.40 13.53 -6.52
C VAL A 293 13.05 14.07 -7.91
N ARG A 294 13.54 15.27 -8.21
CA ARG A 294 13.25 15.94 -9.49
C ARG A 294 13.72 15.09 -10.68
N GLY A 295 12.87 14.98 -11.71
CA GLY A 295 13.16 14.23 -12.94
C GLY A 295 12.76 12.75 -12.89
N THR A 296 12.58 12.14 -11.71
CA THR A 296 12.28 10.70 -11.58
C THR A 296 10.96 10.30 -12.24
N LEU A 297 9.91 11.09 -12.06
CA LEU A 297 8.57 10.78 -12.60
C LEU A 297 8.55 10.75 -14.14
N ARG A 298 9.43 11.53 -14.83
CA ARG A 298 9.54 11.55 -16.30
C ARG A 298 9.79 10.15 -16.88
N ALA A 299 10.56 9.32 -16.19
CA ALA A 299 10.83 7.95 -16.62
C ALA A 299 9.55 7.13 -16.88
N MET A 300 8.58 7.21 -15.97
CA MET A 300 7.31 6.47 -16.09
C MET A 300 6.21 7.25 -16.81
N ARG A 301 6.28 8.58 -16.89
CA ARG A 301 5.33 9.40 -17.66
C ARG A 301 5.71 9.40 -19.14
N ASP A 302 6.94 9.75 -19.45
CA ASP A 302 7.39 10.07 -20.81
C ASP A 302 8.28 8.96 -21.43
N GLY A 303 8.89 8.12 -20.59
CA GLY A 303 9.76 7.00 -21.00
C GLY A 303 11.25 7.35 -21.03
N TYR A 304 11.63 8.58 -20.75
CA TYR A 304 13.02 9.04 -20.77
C TYR A 304 13.34 9.81 -19.49
N VAL A 305 14.62 10.03 -19.24
CA VAL A 305 15.17 10.82 -18.14
C VAL A 305 16.21 11.81 -18.69
N ASP A 306 16.45 12.88 -17.93
CA ASP A 306 17.54 13.82 -18.22
C ASP A 306 18.91 13.17 -18.00
N ALA A 307 19.91 13.55 -18.81
CA ALA A 307 21.25 12.98 -18.73
C ALA A 307 21.96 13.27 -17.38
N ASN A 308 21.75 14.45 -16.79
CA ASN A 308 22.30 14.76 -15.46
C ASN A 308 21.62 13.93 -14.38
N TRP A 309 20.31 13.64 -14.51
CA TRP A 309 19.60 12.73 -13.62
C TRP A 309 20.20 11.31 -13.69
N ALA A 310 20.44 10.80 -14.92
CA ALA A 310 21.04 9.49 -15.11
C ALA A 310 22.47 9.43 -14.56
N ARG A 311 23.27 10.47 -14.77
CA ARG A 311 24.65 10.59 -14.26
C ARG A 311 24.70 10.59 -12.74
N SER A 312 23.79 11.33 -12.08
CA SER A 312 23.80 11.45 -10.62
C SER A 312 23.22 10.22 -9.89
N HIS A 313 22.19 9.57 -10.44
CA HIS A 313 21.50 8.47 -9.74
C HIS A 313 21.92 7.07 -10.25
N HIS A 314 22.38 6.97 -11.51
CA HIS A 314 22.71 5.72 -12.19
C HIS A 314 24.01 5.85 -13.04
N PRO A 315 25.14 6.19 -12.42
CA PRO A 315 26.36 6.55 -13.16
C PRO A 315 26.86 5.43 -14.07
N LEU A 316 26.82 4.16 -13.65
CA LEU A 316 27.28 3.05 -14.49
C LEU A 316 26.39 2.85 -15.72
N TRP A 317 25.08 3.01 -15.56
CA TRP A 317 24.15 2.96 -16.68
C TRP A 317 24.33 4.16 -17.61
N PHE A 318 24.53 5.36 -17.07
CA PHE A 318 24.82 6.55 -17.87
C PHE A 318 26.07 6.37 -18.75
N GLU A 319 27.17 5.89 -18.17
CA GLU A 319 28.43 5.63 -18.92
C GLU A 319 28.22 4.61 -20.02
N GLU A 320 27.45 3.56 -19.77
CA GLU A 320 27.10 2.55 -20.76
C GLU A 320 26.34 3.16 -21.94
N GLN A 321 25.33 4.01 -21.66
CA GLN A 321 24.52 4.65 -22.70
C GLN A 321 25.32 5.71 -23.47
N ALA A 322 26.17 6.49 -22.79
CA ALA A 322 27.05 7.47 -23.42
C ALA A 322 28.01 6.80 -24.41
N ARG A 323 28.63 5.67 -24.03
CA ARG A 323 29.50 4.89 -24.93
C ARG A 323 28.76 4.35 -26.15
N ARG A 324 27.45 4.10 -26.04
CA ARG A 324 26.61 3.62 -27.14
C ARG A 324 26.09 4.78 -28.03
N GLY A 325 26.38 6.03 -27.69
CA GLY A 325 25.88 7.19 -28.43
C GLY A 325 24.36 7.39 -28.30
N ALA A 326 23.76 6.94 -27.18
CA ALA A 326 22.29 6.97 -26.99
C ALA A 326 21.78 8.30 -26.37
N LEU A 327 22.59 9.35 -26.33
CA LEU A 327 22.21 10.68 -25.87
C LEU A 327 21.45 11.41 -26.99
N GLU A 328 20.23 11.85 -26.72
CA GLU A 328 19.38 12.60 -27.65
C GLU A 328 19.12 14.01 -27.10
N ALA A 329 18.99 15.02 -27.97
CA ALA A 329 18.56 16.36 -27.55
C ALA A 329 17.13 16.32 -27.00
N ASP A 330 16.90 16.96 -25.85
CA ASP A 330 15.56 17.04 -25.25
C ASP A 330 14.84 18.30 -25.80
N CYS A 331 13.95 18.10 -26.75
CA CYS A 331 13.14 19.17 -27.34
C CYS A 331 12.18 19.86 -26.33
N ALA A 332 11.99 19.29 -25.14
CA ALA A 332 11.17 19.84 -24.06
C ALA A 332 11.99 20.59 -23.00
N ALA A 333 13.32 20.58 -23.07
CA ALA A 333 14.16 21.37 -22.18
C ALA A 333 14.05 22.86 -22.57
N PRO A 334 13.91 23.78 -21.59
CA PRO A 334 14.06 25.21 -21.87
C PRO A 334 15.40 25.42 -22.56
N GLN A 335 15.37 26.03 -23.75
CA GLN A 335 16.62 26.46 -24.36
C GLN A 335 17.25 27.45 -23.39
N ALA A 336 18.44 27.13 -22.87
CA ALA A 336 19.25 28.11 -22.16
C ALA A 336 19.42 29.25 -23.18
N GLU A 337 18.81 30.41 -22.91
CA GLU A 337 19.07 31.63 -23.69
C GLU A 337 20.58 31.81 -23.75
N ALA A 338 21.14 31.59 -24.92
CA ALA A 338 22.49 31.97 -25.20
C ALA A 338 22.51 33.49 -25.07
N ASP A 339 22.95 33.97 -23.92
CA ASP A 339 23.25 35.38 -23.69
C ASP A 339 24.53 35.70 -24.51
N GLU A 340 24.33 35.84 -25.82
CA GLU A 340 25.29 36.49 -26.72
C GLU A 340 25.20 37.97 -26.47
N GLY A 341 25.68 38.43 -25.36
CA GLY A 341 26.05 39.82 -25.10
C GLY A 341 27.19 40.22 -26.00
N GLY A 342 26.93 40.25 -27.29
CA GLY A 342 27.83 40.87 -28.28
C GLY A 342 27.90 42.38 -28.09
N THR A 343 28.72 42.86 -27.17
CA THR A 343 29.15 44.25 -27.12
C THR A 343 30.08 44.52 -28.30
N ALA A 344 29.45 44.86 -29.44
CA ALA A 344 30.18 45.49 -30.53
C ALA A 344 30.62 46.90 -30.09
N ALA A 345 31.88 47.00 -29.69
CA ALA A 345 32.56 48.28 -29.56
C ALA A 345 32.63 48.94 -30.91
N ARG A 346 31.75 49.94 -31.19
CA ARG A 346 31.94 50.90 -32.27
C ARG A 346 33.01 51.92 -31.83
N ALA A 347 34.20 51.75 -32.33
CA ALA A 347 35.17 52.85 -32.45
C ALA A 347 34.63 53.83 -33.46
N SER A 348 34.26 55.05 -33.08
CA SER A 348 34.09 56.20 -33.95
C SER A 348 35.28 57.11 -33.78
N GLY A 349 36.19 57.09 -34.77
CA GLY A 349 37.06 58.21 -35.01
C GLY A 349 36.27 59.34 -35.72
N HIS A 350 36.29 60.48 -35.16
CA HIS A 350 36.52 61.81 -35.68
C HIS A 350 36.23 62.82 -34.59
#